data_ad15bfff090efef91bd96f7ce2bfbdc5
#
_entry.id   ad15bfff090efef91bd96f7ce2bfbdc5
#
_cell.length_a   1.000
_cell.length_b   1.000
_cell.length_c   1.000
_cell.angle_alpha   90.00
_cell.angle_beta   90.00
_cell.angle_gamma   90.00
#
_symmetry.space_group_name_H-M   'P 1'
#
loop_
_entity.id
_entity.type
_entity.pdbx_description
1 polymer ?
#
loop_
_entity_poly.entity_id
_entity_poly.type
_entity_poly.pdbx_seq_one_letter_code
_entity_poly.pdbx_strand_id
1 'polypeptide(L)'
;MKTFIVFFDFNKSNLTTEAQNVVSEAVKAAKDSGAVRILITGHTDTVGSDSYNQGLSERRAQSVKDEMVREGLAENEIATVGKSFHEPLVATGPGVREPQNRRAVIDLGSG
;
A
#
# COMPACT_ATOMS: atom_id res chain seq x y z
N MET A 1 -10.65 11.05 8.64
CA MET A 1 -9.55 10.27 8.05
C MET A 1 -10.13 9.15 7.20
N LYS A 2 -9.66 9.00 5.98
CA LYS A 2 -10.09 7.91 5.10
C LYS A 2 -8.93 6.99 4.80
N THR A 3 -9.21 5.69 4.82
CA THR A 3 -8.21 4.65 4.58
C THR A 3 -8.70 3.73 3.47
N PHE A 4 -7.81 3.37 2.56
CA PHE A 4 -8.07 2.42 1.48
C PHE A 4 -7.03 1.31 1.57
N ILE A 5 -7.43 0.09 1.26
CA ILE A 5 -6.53 -1.06 1.29
C ILE A 5 -6.44 -1.65 -0.11
N VAL A 6 -5.19 -1.85 -0.56
CA VAL A 6 -4.87 -2.43 -1.85
C VAL A 6 -4.17 -3.76 -1.59
N PHE A 7 -4.65 -4.85 -2.20
CA PHE A 7 -4.06 -6.17 -2.02
C PHE A 7 -3.18 -6.56 -3.21
N PHE A 8 -2.18 -7.40 -2.93
CA PHE A 8 -1.21 -7.83 -3.92
C PHE A 8 -1.15 -9.36 -4.00
N ASP A 9 -0.83 -9.85 -5.19
CA ASP A 9 -0.56 -11.26 -5.40
C ASP A 9 0.74 -11.66 -4.70
N PHE A 10 0.91 -12.97 -4.47
CA PHE A 10 2.08 -13.50 -3.80
C PHE A 10 3.35 -13.05 -4.52
N ASN A 11 4.30 -12.54 -3.75
CA ASN A 11 5.63 -12.14 -4.23
C ASN A 11 5.62 -11.04 -5.32
N LYS A 12 4.50 -10.32 -5.46
CA LYS A 12 4.37 -9.29 -6.49
C LYS A 12 4.13 -7.90 -5.88
N SER A 13 4.56 -6.89 -6.60
CA SER A 13 4.34 -5.49 -6.23
C SER A 13 3.64 -4.69 -7.33
N ASN A 14 3.29 -5.33 -8.45
CA ASN A 14 2.51 -4.68 -9.50
C ASN A 14 1.03 -4.64 -9.10
N LEU A 15 0.33 -3.60 -9.57
CA LEU A 15 -1.09 -3.43 -9.28
C LEU A 15 -1.94 -4.29 -10.22
N THR A 16 -2.86 -5.04 -9.63
CA THR A 16 -3.91 -5.73 -10.40
C THR A 16 -4.94 -4.71 -10.87
N THR A 17 -5.87 -5.13 -11.74
CA THR A 17 -6.98 -4.25 -12.16
C THR A 17 -7.82 -3.82 -10.97
N GLU A 18 -8.12 -4.73 -10.05
CA GLU A 18 -8.88 -4.43 -8.84
C GLU A 18 -8.12 -3.43 -7.96
N ALA A 19 -6.81 -3.60 -7.83
CA ALA A 19 -5.98 -2.69 -7.06
C ALA A 19 -5.98 -1.29 -7.69
N GLN A 20 -5.87 -1.20 -9.02
CA GLN A 20 -5.93 0.08 -9.71
C GLN A 20 -7.26 0.80 -9.47
N ASN A 21 -8.37 0.06 -9.44
CA ASN A 21 -9.68 0.64 -9.16
C ASN A 21 -9.74 1.23 -7.74
N VAL A 22 -9.17 0.54 -6.75
CA VAL A 22 -9.10 1.06 -5.38
C VAL A 22 -8.24 2.33 -5.33
N VAL A 23 -7.11 2.33 -6.01
CA VAL A 23 -6.24 3.51 -6.06
C VAL A 23 -6.98 4.69 -6.69
N SER A 24 -7.73 4.45 -7.77
CA SER A 24 -8.51 5.51 -8.43
C SER A 24 -9.56 6.10 -7.49
N GLU A 25 -10.22 5.26 -6.69
CA GLU A 25 -11.17 5.74 -5.69
C GLU A 25 -10.47 6.57 -4.62
N ALA A 26 -9.28 6.16 -4.18
CA ALA A 26 -8.50 6.91 -3.21
C ALA A 26 -8.07 8.27 -3.78
N VAL A 27 -7.66 8.31 -5.05
CA VAL A 27 -7.29 9.57 -5.71
C VAL A 27 -8.48 10.51 -5.77
N LYS A 28 -9.66 10.00 -6.15
CA LYS A 28 -10.87 10.83 -6.20
C LYS A 28 -11.21 11.37 -4.81
N ALA A 29 -11.14 10.53 -3.78
CA ALA A 29 -11.42 10.96 -2.42
C ALA A 29 -10.42 12.02 -1.95
N ALA A 30 -9.13 11.86 -2.30
CA ALA A 30 -8.12 12.84 -1.95
C ALA A 30 -8.38 14.19 -2.62
N LYS A 31 -8.75 14.19 -3.90
CA LYS A 31 -9.05 15.44 -4.63
C LYS A 31 -10.31 16.09 -4.06
N ASP A 32 -11.34 15.31 -3.77
CA ASP A 32 -12.61 15.85 -3.27
C ASP A 32 -12.46 16.45 -1.87
N SER A 33 -11.60 15.88 -1.02
CA SER A 33 -11.41 16.34 0.36
C SER A 33 -10.30 17.37 0.49
N GLY A 34 -9.51 17.60 -0.56
CA GLY A 34 -8.36 18.51 -0.48
C GLY A 34 -7.23 17.96 0.37
N ALA A 35 -7.12 16.63 0.47
CA ALA A 35 -6.06 16.00 1.25
C ALA A 35 -4.69 16.38 0.67
N VAL A 36 -3.79 16.86 1.54
CA VAL A 36 -2.45 17.30 1.13
C VAL A 36 -1.35 16.45 1.76
N ARG A 37 -1.70 15.47 2.56
CA ARG A 37 -0.76 14.53 3.17
C ARG A 37 -1.32 13.14 3.08
N ILE A 38 -0.65 12.31 2.30
CA ILE A 38 -1.07 10.94 2.05
C ILE A 38 0.07 10.04 2.49
N LEU A 39 -0.22 9.04 3.31
CA LEU A 39 0.77 8.04 3.72
C LEU A 39 0.37 6.69 3.16
N ILE A 40 1.31 6.04 2.47
CA ILE A 40 1.11 4.68 1.96
C ILE A 40 2.05 3.75 2.70
N THR A 41 1.49 2.75 3.38
CA THR A 41 2.26 1.77 4.13
C THR A 41 2.15 0.40 3.46
N GLY A 42 3.28 -0.15 3.04
CA GLY A 42 3.32 -1.48 2.42
C GLY A 42 3.57 -2.56 3.45
N HIS A 43 2.98 -3.74 3.22
CA HIS A 43 3.07 -4.89 4.10
C HIS A 43 3.24 -6.17 3.30
N THR A 44 3.71 -7.24 3.96
CA THR A 44 3.88 -8.56 3.36
C THR A 44 3.31 -9.65 4.26
N ASP A 45 3.18 -10.87 3.70
CA ASP A 45 2.98 -12.05 4.52
C ASP A 45 4.35 -12.50 5.10
N THR A 46 4.37 -13.64 5.78
CA THR A 46 5.57 -14.09 6.51
C THR A 46 6.46 -15.04 5.72
N VAL A 47 6.28 -15.15 4.41
CA VAL A 47 7.14 -15.99 3.57
C VAL A 47 8.42 -15.22 3.22
N GLY A 48 9.57 -15.82 3.52
CA GLY A 48 10.87 -15.23 3.20
C GLY A 48 11.47 -14.44 4.35
N SER A 49 12.68 -13.89 4.12
CA SER A 49 13.41 -13.13 5.13
C SER A 49 12.80 -11.77 5.39
N ASP A 50 13.11 -11.19 6.54
CA ASP A 50 12.69 -9.84 6.87
C ASP A 50 13.25 -8.81 5.88
N SER A 51 14.55 -8.92 5.55
CA SER A 51 15.16 -7.96 4.61
C SER A 51 14.51 -8.03 3.23
N TYR A 52 14.19 -9.23 2.73
CA TYR A 52 13.50 -9.38 1.45
C TYR A 52 12.11 -8.73 1.52
N ASN A 53 11.36 -9.01 2.58
CA ASN A 53 10.02 -8.48 2.74
C ASN A 53 10.00 -6.98 3.01
N GLN A 54 11.04 -6.45 3.65
CA GLN A 54 11.17 -4.99 3.78
C GLN A 54 11.21 -4.34 2.39
N GLY A 55 12.06 -4.85 1.50
CA GLY A 55 12.13 -4.35 0.13
C GLY A 55 10.82 -4.52 -0.63
N LEU A 56 10.17 -5.68 -0.48
CA LEU A 56 8.89 -5.94 -1.15
C LEU A 56 7.80 -4.98 -0.64
N SER A 57 7.74 -4.75 0.67
CA SER A 57 6.76 -3.83 1.23
C SER A 57 6.97 -2.40 0.75
N GLU A 58 8.22 -1.98 0.61
CA GLU A 58 8.55 -0.65 0.07
C GLU A 58 8.14 -0.55 -1.40
N ARG A 59 8.40 -1.59 -2.20
CA ARG A 59 8.00 -1.61 -3.61
C ARG A 59 6.49 -1.58 -3.76
N ARG A 60 5.75 -2.25 -2.87
CA ARG A 60 4.28 -2.21 -2.90
C ARG A 60 3.75 -0.80 -2.63
N ALA A 61 4.30 -0.13 -1.63
CA ALA A 61 3.92 1.26 -1.35
C ALA A 61 4.30 2.18 -2.52
N GLN A 62 5.46 1.98 -3.11
CA GLN A 62 5.93 2.79 -4.24
C GLN A 62 5.05 2.61 -5.47
N SER A 63 4.61 1.37 -5.76
CA SER A 63 3.71 1.12 -6.88
C SER A 63 2.39 1.88 -6.74
N VAL A 64 1.85 1.93 -5.53
CA VAL A 64 0.63 2.70 -5.26
C VAL A 64 0.89 4.19 -5.46
N LYS A 65 2.00 4.70 -4.93
CA LYS A 65 2.36 6.12 -5.10
C LYS A 65 2.50 6.47 -6.57
N ASP A 66 3.20 5.64 -7.35
CA ASP A 66 3.41 5.89 -8.77
C ASP A 66 2.08 5.99 -9.52
N GLU A 67 1.13 5.13 -9.19
CA GLU A 67 -0.19 5.17 -9.81
C GLU A 67 -0.97 6.43 -9.39
N MET A 68 -0.88 6.82 -8.11
CA MET A 68 -1.54 8.04 -7.64
C MET A 68 -1.00 9.28 -8.32
N VAL A 69 0.30 9.34 -8.53
CA VAL A 69 0.93 10.46 -9.27
C VAL A 69 0.49 10.46 -10.72
N ARG A 70 0.46 9.28 -11.35
CA ARG A 70 -0.01 9.15 -12.73
C ARG A 70 -1.46 9.64 -12.87
N GLU A 71 -2.28 9.46 -11.84
CA GLU A 71 -3.68 9.88 -11.83
C GLU A 71 -3.87 11.33 -11.39
N GLY A 72 -2.79 12.07 -11.18
CA GLY A 72 -2.86 13.52 -11.02
C GLY A 72 -2.56 14.07 -9.63
N LEU A 73 -2.14 13.25 -8.68
CA LEU A 73 -1.73 13.77 -7.38
C LEU A 73 -0.27 14.21 -7.41
N ALA A 74 0.08 15.15 -6.55
CA ALA A 74 1.44 15.67 -6.47
C ALA A 74 2.33 14.70 -5.70
N GLU A 75 3.52 14.42 -6.22
CA GLU A 75 4.46 13.49 -5.61
C GLU A 75 4.85 13.90 -4.19
N ASN A 76 5.06 15.19 -3.95
CA ASN A 76 5.49 15.69 -2.65
C ASN A 76 4.39 15.65 -1.58
N GLU A 77 3.17 15.29 -1.94
CA GLU A 77 2.08 15.11 -0.99
C GLU A 77 1.96 13.66 -0.52
N ILE A 78 2.75 12.75 -1.09
CA ILE A 78 2.63 11.31 -0.84
C ILE A 78 3.92 10.78 -0.24
N ALA A 79 3.84 10.23 0.96
CA ALA A 79 4.94 9.55 1.62
C ALA A 79 4.70 8.04 1.60
N THR A 80 5.79 7.27 1.53
CA THR A 80 5.71 5.80 1.53
C THR A 80 6.56 5.23 2.64
N VAL A 81 6.12 4.11 3.20
CA VAL A 81 6.84 3.38 4.23
C VAL A 81 6.61 1.89 4.03
N GLY A 82 7.64 1.08 4.25
CA GLY A 82 7.53 -0.38 4.24
C GLY A 82 7.64 -0.92 5.65
N LYS A 83 6.78 -1.85 6.00
CA LYS A 83 6.75 -2.48 7.34
C LYS A 83 7.05 -3.97 7.30
N SER A 84 7.49 -4.51 6.15
CA SER A 84 7.76 -5.94 6.03
C SER A 84 6.55 -6.74 6.52
N PHE A 85 6.75 -7.76 7.37
CA PHE A 85 5.67 -8.54 7.96
C PHE A 85 5.43 -8.18 9.43
N HIS A 86 5.87 -7.01 9.88
CA HIS A 86 5.85 -6.65 11.30
C HIS A 86 4.50 -6.13 11.80
N GLU A 87 3.60 -5.77 10.89
CA GLU A 87 2.27 -5.28 11.26
C GLU A 87 1.20 -6.04 10.48
N PRO A 88 1.01 -7.33 10.76
CA PRO A 88 0.05 -8.13 9.99
C PRO A 88 -1.39 -7.75 10.29
N LEU A 89 -2.24 -7.89 9.27
CA LEU A 89 -3.68 -7.81 9.46
C LEU A 89 -4.20 -9.08 10.14
N VAL A 90 -3.61 -10.22 9.75
CA VAL A 90 -3.91 -11.53 10.32
C VAL A 90 -2.62 -12.10 10.89
N ALA A 91 -2.58 -12.35 12.19
CA ALA A 91 -1.40 -12.91 12.84
C ALA A 91 -1.16 -14.34 12.34
N THR A 92 0.06 -14.63 11.88
CA THR A 92 0.46 -15.97 11.44
C THR A 92 1.82 -16.32 12.03
N GLY A 93 2.15 -17.61 12.01
CA GLY A 93 3.52 -18.04 12.25
C GLY A 93 4.40 -17.70 11.04
N PRO A 94 5.70 -18.06 11.10
CA PRO A 94 6.61 -17.79 9.99
C PRO A 94 6.29 -18.67 8.77
N GLY A 95 6.63 -18.16 7.58
CA GLY A 95 6.52 -18.92 6.33
C GLY A 95 5.10 -19.19 5.85
N VAL A 96 4.13 -18.37 6.25
CA VAL A 96 2.73 -18.58 5.89
C VAL A 96 2.30 -17.58 4.81
N ARG A 97 1.72 -18.10 3.72
CA ARG A 97 1.08 -17.27 2.70
C ARG A 97 -0.29 -16.84 3.22
N GLU A 98 -0.42 -15.56 3.53
CA GLU A 98 -1.70 -15.00 3.98
C GLU A 98 -2.09 -13.84 3.07
N PRO A 99 -3.11 -14.01 2.20
CA PRO A 99 -3.48 -12.96 1.24
C PRO A 99 -3.81 -11.63 1.88
N GLN A 100 -4.42 -11.63 3.05
CA GLN A 100 -4.82 -10.38 3.71
C GLN A 100 -3.63 -9.58 4.23
N ASN A 101 -2.46 -10.21 4.40
CA ASN A 101 -1.26 -9.52 4.85
C ASN A 101 -0.49 -8.88 3.70
N ARG A 102 -0.76 -9.28 2.45
CA ARG A 102 -0.10 -8.75 1.25
C ARG A 102 -0.85 -7.50 0.77
N ARG A 103 -0.50 -6.35 1.34
CA ARG A 103 -1.29 -5.15 1.10
C ARG A 103 -0.47 -3.87 1.19
N ALA A 104 -1.07 -2.80 0.69
CA ALA A 104 -0.64 -1.44 0.98
C ALA A 104 -1.85 -0.67 1.50
N VAL A 105 -1.64 0.09 2.56
CA VAL A 105 -2.69 0.89 3.18
C VAL A 105 -2.48 2.34 2.77
N ILE A 106 -3.50 2.95 2.17
CA ILE A 106 -3.49 4.35 1.78
C ILE A 106 -4.26 5.14 2.84
N ASP A 107 -3.56 6.03 3.53
CA ASP A 107 -4.14 6.88 4.56
C ASP A 107 -4.15 8.31 4.04
N LEU A 108 -5.33 8.86 3.84
CA LEU A 108 -5.47 10.22 3.31
C LEU A 108 -5.24 11.31 4.35
N GLY A 109 -5.13 10.93 5.61
CA GLY A 109 -4.95 11.90 6.68
C GLY A 109 -6.16 12.78 6.88
N SER A 110 -6.10 13.63 7.90
CA SER A 110 -7.10 14.64 8.12
C SER A 110 -6.64 15.90 7.39
N GLY A 111 -7.34 16.23 6.34
CA GLY A 111 -7.01 17.38 5.49
C GLY A 111 -7.29 18.70 6.16
#